data_6b98069c68fb790142f96d09c75f0e21
#
_entry.id   6b98069c68fb790142f96d09c75f0e21
#
_cell.length_a   1.000
_cell.length_b   1.000
_cell.length_c   1.000
_cell.angle_alpha   90.00
_cell.angle_beta   90.00
_cell.angle_gamma   90.00
#
_symmetry.space_group_name_H-M   'P 1'
#
loop_
_entity.id
_entity.type
_entity.pdbx_description
1 polymer ?
#
loop_
_entity_poly.entity_id
_entity_poly.type
_entity_poly.pdbx_seq_one_letter_code
_entity_poly.pdbx_strand_id
1 'polypeptide(L)'
;GLWAKSGPPLEYGYKYSGGMGTFSSQHKPLAIYSPEAQKTFFVFSGTSDPSLSHLRIMVSYFDHKTHKVPKPVIIYDKMGVNDPQDNASISLDSHGYIWIFISGRARTRPGLIYKSSEPYSIDSFREVFKGELVFPQPWFMNDSCFMLMHTRVTRGRELYWTTSDDGVTWHESRKLAGMGGHHQLTNVYGNRLVSVFSYFPGGSLDRRTNIYYVQTDDYGETWKNIDNKVLTTPLTDIHCEALVKEYESEKKLVYLKDINFDTQGNPVILAMITRDYLPGPTGDPREWIVISRKEDSWSFSKVCESHHNYDMGSIYIEGDTWLIIAPTGEGPQIGRTGGEIELWSSTDHGETWLKNLDVTSGSRWNNSYVRRPINAGNDFYAYWTDGDPDQISESHLYFTNRGCEKIWVLPYRMKKDYQRPERIK
;
A
#
# COMPACT_ATOMS: atom_id res chain seq x y z
N GLY A 1 2.21 -12.22 -13.83
CA GLY A 1 1.26 -12.28 -12.71
C GLY A 1 -0.16 -12.53 -13.16
N LEU A 2 -1.08 -12.49 -12.22
CA LEU A 2 -2.50 -12.64 -12.47
C LEU A 2 -3.28 -11.49 -11.84
N TRP A 3 -4.39 -11.13 -12.45
CA TRP A 3 -5.38 -10.26 -11.86
C TRP A 3 -6.33 -11.08 -10.99
N ALA A 4 -6.42 -10.71 -9.72
CA ALA A 4 -7.30 -11.35 -8.76
C ALA A 4 -8.62 -10.60 -8.63
N LYS A 5 -9.68 -11.35 -8.39
CA LYS A 5 -11.01 -10.84 -8.04
C LYS A 5 -11.56 -11.63 -6.86
N SER A 6 -12.32 -10.99 -6.01
CA SER A 6 -12.84 -11.59 -4.79
C SER A 6 -14.33 -11.30 -4.62
N GLY A 7 -15.08 -12.30 -4.16
CA GLY A 7 -16.51 -12.25 -4.01
C GLY A 7 -17.28 -12.57 -5.29
N PRO A 8 -18.61 -12.59 -5.22
CA PRO A 8 -19.46 -12.80 -6.40
C PRO A 8 -19.44 -11.56 -7.31
N PRO A 9 -19.67 -11.73 -8.62
CA PRO A 9 -19.93 -10.62 -9.52
C PRO A 9 -21.19 -9.88 -9.09
N LEU A 10 -21.13 -8.55 -9.11
CA LEU A 10 -22.26 -7.66 -8.89
C LEU A 10 -22.68 -7.04 -10.22
N GLU A 11 -23.80 -6.32 -10.25
CA GLU A 11 -24.33 -5.67 -11.46
C GLU A 11 -23.27 -4.83 -12.18
N TYR A 12 -22.43 -4.10 -11.42
CA TYR A 12 -21.39 -3.24 -11.95
C TYR A 12 -19.97 -3.81 -11.76
N GLY A 13 -19.83 -5.15 -11.70
CA GLY A 13 -18.54 -5.83 -11.60
C GLY A 13 -18.17 -6.28 -10.19
N TYR A 14 -16.92 -6.64 -10.03
CA TYR A 14 -16.39 -7.12 -8.75
C TYR A 14 -16.07 -5.96 -7.80
N LYS A 15 -16.44 -6.11 -6.54
CA LYS A 15 -16.10 -5.14 -5.50
C LYS A 15 -14.59 -5.07 -5.24
N TYR A 16 -13.93 -6.22 -5.20
CA TYR A 16 -12.49 -6.32 -5.00
C TYR A 16 -11.84 -6.96 -6.21
N SER A 17 -10.95 -6.23 -6.86
CA SER A 17 -10.09 -6.79 -7.89
C SER A 17 -8.81 -5.99 -8.02
N GLY A 18 -7.77 -6.62 -8.51
CA GLY A 18 -6.45 -6.01 -8.73
C GLY A 18 -5.42 -7.03 -9.13
N GLY A 19 -4.35 -6.58 -9.78
CA GLY A 19 -3.21 -7.43 -10.09
C GLY A 19 -2.49 -7.87 -8.82
N MET A 20 -2.28 -9.16 -8.64
CA MET A 20 -1.64 -9.74 -7.44
C MET A 20 -0.29 -9.11 -7.11
N GLY A 21 0.41 -8.56 -8.11
CA GLY A 21 1.72 -7.94 -7.91
C GLY A 21 1.71 -6.71 -7.02
N THR A 22 0.64 -5.92 -7.02
CA THR A 22 0.55 -4.66 -6.26
C THR A 22 -0.66 -4.58 -5.34
N PHE A 23 -1.57 -5.55 -5.40
CA PHE A 23 -2.73 -5.70 -4.53
C PHE A 23 -2.29 -6.28 -3.16
N SER A 24 -2.80 -5.93 -1.99
CA SER A 24 -3.88 -5.02 -1.63
C SER A 24 -3.35 -3.76 -0.92
N SER A 25 -4.26 -2.84 -0.55
CA SER A 25 -3.93 -1.53 0.02
C SER A 25 -3.17 -1.55 1.34
N GLN A 26 -3.34 -2.57 2.18
CA GLN A 26 -2.74 -2.61 3.51
C GLN A 26 -1.34 -3.25 3.57
N HIS A 27 -0.82 -3.79 2.47
CA HIS A 27 0.56 -4.26 2.42
C HIS A 27 1.48 -3.08 2.09
N LYS A 28 2.29 -2.67 3.04
CA LYS A 28 3.17 -1.50 2.90
C LYS A 28 4.38 -1.63 3.85
N PRO A 29 5.61 -1.32 3.35
CA PRO A 29 5.96 -1.05 1.93
C PRO A 29 5.93 -2.31 1.06
N LEU A 30 5.79 -2.13 -0.27
CA LEU A 30 6.02 -3.21 -1.25
C LEU A 30 7.35 -3.05 -1.99
N ALA A 31 7.97 -1.87 -1.94
CA ALA A 31 9.26 -1.61 -2.55
C ALA A 31 10.06 -0.58 -1.75
N ILE A 32 11.38 -0.72 -1.80
CA ILE A 32 12.34 0.19 -1.14
C ILE A 32 13.54 0.40 -2.06
N TYR A 33 13.88 1.66 -2.31
CA TYR A 33 15.15 2.01 -2.95
C TYR A 33 16.26 2.12 -1.90
N SER A 34 17.37 1.42 -2.14
CA SER A 34 18.61 1.56 -1.39
C SER A 34 19.62 2.36 -2.19
N PRO A 35 20.02 3.55 -1.73
CA PRO A 35 21.11 4.33 -2.35
C PRO A 35 22.45 3.60 -2.33
N GLU A 36 22.74 2.85 -1.26
CA GLU A 36 24.01 2.12 -1.06
C GLU A 36 24.17 1.03 -2.11
N ALA A 37 23.12 0.24 -2.35
CA ALA A 37 23.11 -0.79 -3.37
C ALA A 37 22.79 -0.26 -4.77
N GLN A 38 22.22 0.93 -4.89
CA GLN A 38 21.62 1.49 -6.10
C GLN A 38 20.62 0.53 -6.73
N LYS A 39 19.77 -0.05 -5.88
CA LYS A 39 18.72 -1.01 -6.25
C LYS A 39 17.39 -0.63 -5.64
N THR A 40 16.32 -0.80 -6.39
CA THR A 40 14.95 -0.80 -5.84
C THR A 40 14.53 -2.24 -5.64
N PHE A 41 14.49 -2.70 -4.41
CA PHE A 41 13.97 -4.02 -4.04
C PHE A 41 12.45 -3.96 -3.97
N PHE A 42 11.76 -4.98 -4.49
CA PHE A 42 10.30 -5.06 -4.43
C PHE A 42 9.83 -6.49 -4.24
N VAL A 43 8.78 -6.64 -3.42
CA VAL A 43 8.06 -7.88 -3.20
C VAL A 43 6.75 -7.84 -3.97
N PHE A 44 6.36 -8.96 -4.52
CA PHE A 44 5.11 -9.10 -5.27
C PHE A 44 4.64 -10.55 -5.23
N SER A 45 3.36 -10.75 -5.51
CA SER A 45 2.81 -12.09 -5.60
C SER A 45 2.26 -12.40 -6.98
N GLY A 46 2.09 -13.68 -7.21
CA GLY A 46 1.49 -14.21 -8.41
C GLY A 46 1.16 -15.68 -8.25
N THR A 47 0.63 -16.26 -9.30
CA THR A 47 0.47 -17.71 -9.43
C THR A 47 0.97 -18.15 -10.79
N SER A 48 1.37 -19.41 -10.91
CA SER A 48 1.86 -19.95 -12.19
C SER A 48 0.76 -20.40 -13.11
N ASP A 49 -0.42 -20.70 -12.57
CA ASP A 49 -1.56 -21.22 -13.30
C ASP A 49 -2.86 -20.72 -12.67
N PRO A 50 -3.80 -20.15 -13.45
CA PRO A 50 -5.08 -19.68 -12.95
C PRO A 50 -5.94 -20.77 -12.30
N SER A 51 -5.74 -22.02 -12.69
CA SER A 51 -6.47 -23.17 -12.14
C SER A 51 -5.91 -23.66 -10.81
N LEU A 52 -4.71 -23.20 -10.41
CA LEU A 52 -4.05 -23.63 -9.20
C LEU A 52 -4.25 -22.63 -8.06
N SER A 53 -4.63 -23.13 -6.90
CA SER A 53 -4.66 -22.35 -5.66
C SER A 53 -3.23 -22.22 -5.10
N HIS A 54 -2.46 -21.30 -5.67
CA HIS A 54 -1.08 -21.02 -5.29
C HIS A 54 -0.83 -19.53 -5.26
N LEU A 55 -0.60 -18.97 -4.10
CA LEU A 55 -0.04 -17.63 -3.99
C LEU A 55 1.47 -17.75 -3.76
N ARG A 56 2.24 -17.42 -4.78
CA ARG A 56 3.71 -17.38 -4.68
C ARG A 56 4.15 -15.99 -4.29
N ILE A 57 4.84 -15.90 -3.18
CA ILE A 57 5.48 -14.66 -2.73
C ILE A 57 6.86 -14.63 -3.36
N MET A 58 7.14 -13.56 -4.10
CA MET A 58 8.36 -13.39 -4.86
C MET A 58 9.03 -12.06 -4.53
N VAL A 59 10.36 -12.02 -4.66
CA VAL A 59 11.16 -10.81 -4.55
C VAL A 59 12.04 -10.65 -5.77
N SER A 60 12.24 -9.40 -6.17
CA SER A 60 13.20 -9.01 -7.21
C SER A 60 13.76 -7.62 -6.89
N TYR A 61 14.60 -7.10 -7.77
CA TYR A 61 15.05 -5.71 -7.71
C TYR A 61 15.26 -5.12 -9.10
N PHE A 62 15.17 -3.82 -9.20
CA PHE A 62 15.66 -3.06 -10.36
C PHE A 62 17.02 -2.49 -10.01
N ASP A 63 18.03 -2.81 -10.81
CA ASP A 63 19.39 -2.29 -10.67
C ASP A 63 19.53 -1.00 -11.48
N HIS A 64 19.72 0.12 -10.79
CA HIS A 64 19.81 1.45 -11.38
C HIS A 64 21.13 1.70 -12.13
N LYS A 65 22.17 0.86 -11.92
CA LYS A 65 23.44 0.94 -12.66
C LYS A 65 23.35 0.26 -14.04
N THR A 66 22.73 -0.92 -14.05
CA THR A 66 22.67 -1.77 -15.25
C THR A 66 21.37 -1.69 -16.02
N HIS A 67 20.33 -1.09 -15.39
CA HIS A 67 18.94 -1.06 -15.86
C HIS A 67 18.41 -2.47 -16.17
N LYS A 68 18.74 -3.43 -15.30
CA LYS A 68 18.30 -4.82 -15.39
C LYS A 68 17.54 -5.24 -14.14
N VAL A 69 16.75 -6.28 -14.30
CA VAL A 69 16.12 -7.01 -13.21
C VAL A 69 16.61 -8.46 -13.23
N PRO A 70 16.87 -9.08 -12.08
CA PRO A 70 17.14 -10.51 -12.00
C PRO A 70 15.84 -11.30 -12.13
N LYS A 71 15.99 -12.59 -12.43
CA LYS A 71 14.89 -13.55 -12.32
C LYS A 71 14.37 -13.52 -10.87
N PRO A 72 13.04 -13.36 -10.67
CA PRO A 72 12.48 -13.30 -9.31
C PRO A 72 12.76 -14.57 -8.52
N VAL A 73 13.02 -14.41 -7.23
CA VAL A 73 13.17 -15.50 -6.27
C VAL A 73 11.84 -15.75 -5.58
N ILE A 74 11.40 -17.01 -5.54
CA ILE A 74 10.22 -17.43 -4.79
C ILE A 74 10.64 -17.58 -3.32
N ILE A 75 10.10 -16.75 -2.44
CA ILE A 75 10.35 -16.80 -1.00
C ILE A 75 9.50 -17.90 -0.38
N TYR A 76 8.22 -17.93 -0.75
CA TYR A 76 7.27 -18.89 -0.21
C TYR A 76 6.15 -19.18 -1.19
N ASP A 77 5.74 -20.44 -1.28
CA ASP A 77 4.58 -20.88 -2.05
C ASP A 77 3.47 -21.28 -1.08
N LYS A 78 2.41 -20.51 -1.05
CA LYS A 78 1.22 -20.79 -0.25
C LYS A 78 0.31 -21.78 -0.99
N MET A 79 0.73 -23.03 -1.04
CA MET A 79 -0.06 -24.11 -1.61
C MET A 79 -1.49 -24.14 -1.04
N GLY A 80 -2.49 -24.21 -1.91
CA GLY A 80 -3.90 -24.21 -1.53
C GLY A 80 -4.49 -22.82 -1.21
N VAL A 81 -3.72 -21.74 -1.37
CA VAL A 81 -4.17 -20.37 -1.13
C VAL A 81 -3.95 -19.53 -2.38
N ASN A 82 -4.98 -18.82 -2.82
CA ASN A 82 -4.92 -17.82 -3.91
C ASN A 82 -5.45 -16.45 -3.46
N ASP A 83 -5.54 -16.22 -2.15
CA ASP A 83 -6.03 -14.98 -1.56
C ASP A 83 -4.93 -13.90 -1.58
N PRO A 84 -5.07 -12.82 -2.36
CA PRO A 84 -4.05 -11.77 -2.44
C PRO A 84 -3.91 -10.96 -1.13
N GLN A 85 -4.82 -11.11 -0.17
CA GLN A 85 -4.67 -10.55 1.17
C GLN A 85 -3.55 -11.24 1.97
N ASP A 86 -3.06 -12.37 1.51
CA ASP A 86 -1.89 -13.05 2.05
C ASP A 86 -0.57 -12.56 1.41
N ASN A 87 -0.58 -11.49 0.66
CA ASN A 87 0.61 -10.85 0.07
C ASN A 87 1.60 -10.40 1.16
N ALA A 88 2.75 -9.90 0.76
CA ALA A 88 3.83 -9.55 1.67
C ALA A 88 4.16 -8.06 1.66
N SER A 89 4.89 -7.63 2.68
CA SER A 89 5.56 -6.34 2.75
C SER A 89 7.06 -6.54 2.89
N ILE A 90 7.85 -5.52 2.56
CA ILE A 90 9.30 -5.55 2.58
C ILE A 90 9.87 -4.52 3.55
N SER A 91 10.98 -4.83 4.19
CA SER A 91 11.79 -3.88 4.94
C SER A 91 13.27 -4.11 4.66
N LEU A 92 14.08 -3.10 4.91
CA LEU A 92 15.54 -3.14 4.79
C LEU A 92 16.12 -2.61 6.10
N ASP A 93 17.03 -3.37 6.73
CA ASP A 93 17.70 -2.91 7.93
C ASP A 93 18.97 -2.09 7.59
N SER A 94 19.61 -1.48 8.59
CA SER A 94 20.79 -0.66 8.42
C SER A 94 22.03 -1.42 7.95
N HIS A 95 22.03 -2.74 8.07
CA HIS A 95 23.10 -3.61 7.59
C HIS A 95 22.85 -4.10 6.16
N GLY A 96 21.72 -3.70 5.54
CA GLY A 96 21.36 -4.07 4.17
C GLY A 96 20.65 -5.43 4.04
N TYR A 97 20.29 -6.09 5.13
CA TYR A 97 19.48 -7.30 5.04
C TYR A 97 18.04 -6.98 4.62
N ILE A 98 17.52 -7.81 3.73
CA ILE A 98 16.15 -7.69 3.21
C ILE A 98 15.24 -8.58 4.06
N TRP A 99 14.14 -8.00 4.54
CA TRP A 99 13.14 -8.66 5.35
C TRP A 99 11.81 -8.70 4.63
N ILE A 100 11.22 -9.88 4.50
CA ILE A 100 9.92 -10.10 3.85
C ILE A 100 8.92 -10.56 4.89
N PHE A 101 7.87 -9.76 5.09
CA PHE A 101 6.80 -10.01 6.05
C PHE A 101 5.57 -10.50 5.30
N ILE A 102 5.31 -11.81 5.34
CA ILE A 102 4.21 -12.45 4.61
C ILE A 102 2.97 -12.47 5.47
N SER A 103 1.90 -11.87 4.98
CA SER A 103 0.61 -11.84 5.67
C SER A 103 0.01 -13.24 5.77
N GLY A 104 -0.63 -13.52 6.89
CA GLY A 104 -1.47 -14.69 7.10
C GLY A 104 -2.96 -14.31 7.20
N ARG A 105 -3.77 -15.21 7.76
CA ARG A 105 -5.18 -15.01 8.01
C ARG A 105 -5.57 -15.47 9.41
N ALA A 106 -5.43 -14.59 10.37
CA ALA A 106 -5.65 -14.91 11.78
C ALA A 106 -4.89 -16.20 12.20
N ARG A 107 -5.53 -17.05 12.99
CA ARG A 107 -4.92 -18.31 13.46
C ARG A 107 -4.97 -19.45 12.43
N THR A 108 -5.80 -19.33 11.39
CA THR A 108 -6.02 -20.40 10.41
C THR A 108 -4.87 -20.53 9.41
N ARG A 109 -4.22 -19.40 9.07
CA ARG A 109 -3.05 -19.35 8.21
C ARG A 109 -2.01 -18.45 8.87
N PRO A 110 -0.86 -18.97 9.32
CA PRO A 110 0.16 -18.15 9.96
C PRO A 110 0.77 -17.17 8.96
N GLY A 111 1.18 -16.00 9.44
CA GLY A 111 2.13 -15.15 8.77
C GLY A 111 3.54 -15.59 9.03
N LEU A 112 4.46 -15.16 8.18
CA LEU A 112 5.84 -15.58 8.16
C LEU A 112 6.76 -14.38 8.01
N ILE A 113 7.96 -14.44 8.57
CA ILE A 113 9.00 -13.44 8.30
C ILE A 113 10.24 -14.18 7.78
N TYR A 114 10.75 -13.70 6.65
CA TYR A 114 11.98 -14.18 6.03
C TYR A 114 13.04 -13.08 6.04
N LYS A 115 14.28 -13.46 6.29
CA LYS A 115 15.45 -12.58 6.22
C LYS A 115 16.39 -13.07 5.14
N SER A 116 16.95 -12.17 4.32
CA SER A 116 18.01 -12.53 3.36
C SER A 116 19.24 -13.05 4.08
N SER A 117 19.97 -13.98 3.44
CA SER A 117 21.18 -14.57 4.02
C SER A 117 22.36 -13.60 3.97
N GLU A 118 22.38 -12.72 2.96
CA GLU A 118 23.41 -11.71 2.74
C GLU A 118 22.81 -10.32 2.54
N PRO A 119 23.54 -9.25 2.89
CA PRO A 119 23.10 -7.87 2.63
C PRO A 119 22.89 -7.60 1.14
N TYR A 120 21.84 -6.87 0.81
CA TYR A 120 21.50 -6.43 -0.55
C TYR A 120 21.39 -7.55 -1.60
N SER A 121 21.27 -8.82 -1.16
CA SER A 121 21.12 -10.02 -1.99
C SER A 121 19.73 -10.62 -1.85
N ILE A 122 19.20 -11.10 -2.99
CA ILE A 122 17.95 -11.87 -3.03
C ILE A 122 18.21 -13.36 -3.29
N ASP A 123 19.47 -13.83 -3.27
CA ASP A 123 19.83 -15.19 -3.68
C ASP A 123 19.27 -16.26 -2.75
N SER A 124 19.20 -15.97 -1.45
CA SER A 124 18.63 -16.89 -0.47
C SER A 124 18.03 -16.17 0.74
N PHE A 125 17.01 -16.79 1.31
CA PHE A 125 16.29 -16.32 2.49
C PHE A 125 16.09 -17.45 3.48
N ARG A 126 16.02 -17.12 4.76
CA ARG A 126 15.66 -18.05 5.83
C ARG A 126 14.41 -17.56 6.55
N GLU A 127 13.53 -18.50 6.91
CA GLU A 127 12.42 -18.22 7.81
C GLU A 127 12.96 -17.90 9.22
N VAL A 128 12.52 -16.79 9.79
CA VAL A 128 12.94 -16.34 11.12
C VAL A 128 11.78 -16.22 12.11
N PHE A 129 10.55 -16.16 11.59
CA PHE A 129 9.34 -16.08 12.43
C PHE A 129 8.15 -16.73 11.73
N LYS A 130 7.29 -17.35 12.55
CA LYS A 130 6.00 -17.88 12.14
C LYS A 130 4.98 -17.66 13.26
N GLY A 131 3.87 -16.98 12.95
CA GLY A 131 2.86 -16.65 13.95
C GLY A 131 1.66 -15.91 13.40
N GLU A 132 0.86 -15.31 14.29
CA GLU A 132 -0.30 -14.53 13.91
C GLU A 132 0.15 -13.15 13.40
N LEU A 133 0.09 -12.97 12.08
CA LEU A 133 0.52 -11.77 11.40
C LEU A 133 -0.41 -11.50 10.21
N VAL A 134 -1.20 -10.44 10.28
CA VAL A 134 -2.14 -10.05 9.21
C VAL A 134 -1.89 -8.59 8.82
N PHE A 135 -1.78 -8.32 7.52
CA PHE A 135 -1.50 -7.00 6.95
C PHE A 135 -0.29 -6.31 7.59
N PRO A 136 0.91 -6.91 7.55
CA PRO A 136 2.09 -6.35 8.18
C PRO A 136 2.53 -5.05 7.49
N GLN A 137 2.85 -4.06 8.29
CA GLN A 137 3.48 -2.82 7.87
C GLN A 137 4.73 -2.60 8.73
N PRO A 138 5.87 -3.20 8.33
CA PRO A 138 7.11 -3.17 9.10
C PRO A 138 7.92 -1.91 8.80
N TRP A 139 8.50 -1.33 9.84
CA TRP A 139 9.39 -0.19 9.77
C TRP A 139 10.64 -0.45 10.60
N PHE A 140 11.81 -0.38 9.96
CA PHE A 140 13.08 -0.39 10.67
C PHE A 140 13.43 1.06 11.02
N MET A 141 13.53 1.35 12.31
CA MET A 141 13.59 2.72 12.81
C MET A 141 14.90 2.99 13.55
N ASN A 142 15.46 4.18 13.31
CA ASN A 142 16.63 4.70 14.02
C ASN A 142 17.82 3.74 14.01
N ASP A 143 18.00 2.98 12.94
CA ASP A 143 19.06 1.98 12.76
C ASP A 143 19.17 0.99 13.93
N SER A 144 18.07 0.75 14.66
CA SER A 144 18.12 0.00 15.89
C SER A 144 17.07 -1.09 16.04
N CYS A 145 15.80 -0.83 15.68
CA CYS A 145 14.74 -1.81 15.91
C CYS A 145 13.63 -1.75 14.87
N PHE A 146 12.90 -2.86 14.79
CA PHE A 146 11.65 -2.92 14.03
C PHE A 146 10.47 -2.47 14.87
N MET A 147 9.61 -1.67 14.26
CA MET A 147 8.26 -1.44 14.70
C MET A 147 7.29 -2.01 13.66
N LEU A 148 6.46 -2.95 14.07
CA LEU A 148 5.53 -3.65 13.18
C LEU A 148 4.10 -3.29 13.54
N MET A 149 3.45 -2.59 12.61
CA MET A 149 2.02 -2.36 12.66
C MET A 149 1.31 -3.50 11.94
N HIS A 150 0.28 -4.05 12.55
CA HIS A 150 -0.44 -5.18 11.98
C HIS A 150 -1.88 -5.24 12.48
N THR A 151 -2.64 -6.15 11.90
CA THR A 151 -4.03 -6.42 12.27
C THR A 151 -4.09 -7.77 13.00
N ARG A 152 -4.95 -7.86 14.01
CA ARG A 152 -5.41 -9.13 14.58
C ARG A 152 -6.92 -9.22 14.51
N VAL A 153 -7.42 -10.43 14.29
CA VAL A 153 -8.85 -10.69 14.26
C VAL A 153 -9.30 -11.06 15.69
N THR A 154 -9.81 -10.09 16.42
CA THR A 154 -10.34 -10.24 17.77
C THR A 154 -11.86 -10.05 17.77
N ARG A 155 -12.39 -8.84 18.04
CA ARG A 155 -13.81 -8.51 17.84
C ARG A 155 -14.10 -7.94 16.45
N GLY A 156 -13.10 -7.95 15.58
CA GLY A 156 -13.04 -7.43 14.22
C GLY A 156 -11.58 -7.42 13.79
N ARG A 157 -11.28 -6.78 12.66
CA ARG A 157 -9.90 -6.56 12.21
C ARG A 157 -9.30 -5.36 12.94
N GLU A 158 -8.88 -5.57 14.18
CA GLU A 158 -8.41 -4.52 15.07
C GLU A 158 -6.92 -4.27 14.94
N LEU A 159 -6.47 -3.06 15.28
CA LEU A 159 -5.09 -2.61 15.08
C LEU A 159 -4.22 -2.94 16.29
N TYR A 160 -3.03 -3.45 15.97
CA TYR A 160 -2.00 -3.81 16.95
C TYR A 160 -0.63 -3.34 16.48
N TRP A 161 0.31 -3.24 17.42
CA TRP A 161 1.72 -3.07 17.13
C TRP A 161 2.59 -3.95 18.02
N THR A 162 3.80 -4.20 17.57
CA THR A 162 4.86 -4.86 18.32
C THR A 162 6.21 -4.35 17.86
N THR A 163 7.23 -4.58 18.65
CA THR A 163 8.61 -4.20 18.36
C THR A 163 9.54 -5.40 18.43
N SER A 164 10.70 -5.29 17.78
CA SER A 164 11.77 -6.29 17.84
C SER A 164 13.12 -5.64 17.60
N ASP A 165 14.10 -5.93 18.44
CA ASP A 165 15.46 -5.43 18.30
C ASP A 165 16.28 -6.21 17.25
N ASP A 166 15.90 -7.46 16.99
CA ASP A 166 16.62 -8.36 16.09
C ASP A 166 15.84 -8.85 14.87
N GLY A 167 14.53 -8.49 14.80
CA GLY A 167 13.59 -8.94 13.76
C GLY A 167 13.18 -10.42 13.88
N VAL A 168 13.69 -11.14 14.86
CA VAL A 168 13.45 -12.57 15.10
C VAL A 168 12.59 -12.77 16.34
N THR A 169 12.96 -12.10 17.42
CA THR A 169 12.26 -12.14 18.70
C THR A 169 11.36 -10.91 18.80
N TRP A 170 10.05 -11.14 18.89
CA TRP A 170 9.05 -10.08 18.92
C TRP A 170 8.45 -9.96 20.30
N HIS A 171 8.31 -8.72 20.77
CA HIS A 171 7.59 -8.45 22.01
C HIS A 171 6.10 -8.78 21.87
N GLU A 172 5.38 -8.86 22.98
CA GLU A 172 3.94 -9.07 22.96
C GLU A 172 3.24 -7.94 22.20
N SER A 173 2.34 -8.32 21.28
CA SER A 173 1.57 -7.33 20.51
C SER A 173 0.57 -6.60 21.40
N ARG A 174 0.59 -5.29 21.37
CA ARG A 174 -0.34 -4.41 22.11
C ARG A 174 -1.40 -3.86 21.17
N LYS A 175 -2.63 -3.73 21.67
CA LYS A 175 -3.76 -3.21 20.89
C LYS A 175 -3.70 -1.68 20.83
N LEU A 176 -3.74 -1.13 19.59
CA LEU A 176 -3.80 0.31 19.34
C LEU A 176 -5.24 0.80 19.27
N ALA A 177 -6.10 0.12 18.51
CA ALA A 177 -7.49 0.51 18.32
C ALA A 177 -8.41 -0.71 18.19
N GLY A 178 -9.62 -0.59 18.75
CA GLY A 178 -10.60 -1.67 18.83
C GLY A 178 -12.04 -1.16 18.75
N MET A 179 -12.43 -0.51 17.64
CA MET A 179 -13.80 0.00 17.42
C MET A 179 -14.59 -0.93 16.47
N GLY A 180 -14.30 -2.24 16.46
CA GLY A 180 -14.98 -3.23 15.59
C GLY A 180 -14.25 -3.57 14.31
N GLY A 181 -13.16 -2.91 14.00
CA GLY A 181 -12.28 -3.16 12.85
C GLY A 181 -11.84 -1.89 12.17
N HIS A 182 -10.71 -1.98 11.48
CA HIS A 182 -10.03 -0.82 10.92
C HIS A 182 -9.32 -1.16 9.62
N HIS A 183 -9.18 -0.15 8.77
CA HIS A 183 -8.23 -0.13 7.66
C HIS A 183 -7.19 0.95 7.97
N GLN A 184 -5.90 0.59 7.96
CA GLN A 184 -4.82 1.53 8.29
C GLN A 184 -3.78 1.62 7.18
N LEU A 185 -3.13 2.78 7.12
CA LEU A 185 -1.89 3.02 6.42
C LEU A 185 -0.89 3.69 7.37
N THR A 186 0.35 3.25 7.30
CA THR A 186 1.42 3.80 8.14
C THR A 186 2.56 4.35 7.29
N ASN A 187 3.33 5.24 7.85
CA ASN A 187 4.59 5.73 7.30
C ASN A 187 5.45 6.32 8.41
N VAL A 188 6.71 6.57 8.13
CA VAL A 188 7.69 7.07 9.08
C VAL A 188 8.31 8.37 8.57
N TYR A 189 8.47 9.33 9.46
CA TYR A 189 9.22 10.57 9.25
C TYR A 189 10.26 10.76 10.37
N GLY A 190 11.53 10.64 10.05
CA GLY A 190 12.59 10.61 11.08
C GLY A 190 12.37 9.43 12.04
N ASN A 191 12.28 9.73 13.34
CA ASN A 191 12.01 8.75 14.39
C ASN A 191 10.51 8.59 14.73
N ARG A 192 9.62 9.24 14.00
CA ARG A 192 8.19 9.22 14.26
C ARG A 192 7.47 8.29 13.31
N LEU A 193 6.78 7.29 13.86
CA LEU A 193 5.83 6.45 13.14
C LEU A 193 4.44 7.05 13.24
N VAL A 194 3.75 7.10 12.13
CA VAL A 194 2.37 7.59 12.01
C VAL A 194 1.47 6.48 11.49
N SER A 195 0.30 6.34 12.09
CA SER A 195 -0.80 5.53 11.58
C SER A 195 -2.03 6.39 11.33
N VAL A 196 -2.57 6.30 10.12
CA VAL A 196 -3.86 6.86 9.75
C VAL A 196 -4.81 5.72 9.47
N PHE A 197 -6.00 5.75 10.03
CA PHE A 197 -6.94 4.66 9.88
C PHE A 197 -8.40 5.14 9.84
N SER A 198 -9.24 4.32 9.24
CA SER A 198 -10.71 4.40 9.33
C SER A 198 -11.24 3.31 10.26
N TYR A 199 -12.53 3.33 10.55
CA TYR A 199 -13.17 2.25 11.29
C TYR A 199 -14.32 1.63 10.48
N PHE A 200 -14.78 0.46 10.91
CA PHE A 200 -15.84 -0.31 10.26
C PHE A 200 -17.09 -0.32 11.13
N PRO A 201 -18.08 0.55 10.88
CA PRO A 201 -19.35 0.53 11.60
C PRO A 201 -19.98 -0.87 11.57
N GLY A 202 -20.30 -1.38 12.76
CA GLY A 202 -20.86 -2.72 12.90
C GLY A 202 -19.96 -3.87 12.43
N GLY A 203 -18.64 -3.63 12.29
CA GLY A 203 -17.67 -4.63 11.81
C GLY A 203 -17.71 -4.86 10.29
N SER A 204 -18.45 -4.06 9.54
CA SER A 204 -18.55 -4.19 8.08
C SER A 204 -17.26 -3.74 7.40
N LEU A 205 -16.53 -4.67 6.77
CA LEU A 205 -15.25 -4.43 6.11
C LEU A 205 -15.32 -3.40 4.97
N ASP A 206 -16.50 -3.17 4.45
CA ASP A 206 -16.77 -2.32 3.30
C ASP A 206 -17.18 -0.92 3.70
N ARG A 207 -17.92 -0.79 4.80
CA ARG A 207 -18.38 0.50 5.33
C ARG A 207 -17.29 1.17 6.14
N ARG A 208 -16.24 1.59 5.47
CA ARG A 208 -15.10 2.30 6.07
C ARG A 208 -15.45 3.76 6.20
N THR A 209 -15.42 4.29 7.40
CA THR A 209 -15.75 5.70 7.63
C THR A 209 -14.85 6.34 8.68
N ASN A 210 -14.92 7.66 8.79
CA ASN A 210 -14.10 8.50 9.64
C ASN A 210 -12.59 8.37 9.37
N ILE A 211 -11.82 9.34 9.79
CA ILE A 211 -10.37 9.34 9.70
C ILE A 211 -9.79 9.63 11.07
N TYR A 212 -8.86 8.80 11.49
CA TYR A 212 -8.11 8.92 12.73
C TYR A 212 -6.63 9.04 12.43
N TYR A 213 -5.92 9.79 13.26
CA TYR A 213 -4.48 9.99 13.20
C TYR A 213 -3.85 9.74 14.56
N VAL A 214 -2.82 8.93 14.58
CA VAL A 214 -1.99 8.70 15.75
C VAL A 214 -0.52 8.65 15.38
N GLN A 215 0.33 9.06 16.30
CA GLN A 215 1.79 9.04 16.12
C GLN A 215 2.50 8.57 17.39
N THR A 216 3.70 8.02 17.21
CA THR A 216 4.62 7.68 18.29
C THR A 216 6.06 7.99 17.86
N ASP A 217 6.87 8.47 18.80
CA ASP A 217 8.31 8.75 18.65
C ASP A 217 9.16 7.96 19.66
N ASP A 218 8.52 7.05 20.40
CA ASP A 218 9.11 6.22 21.45
C ASP A 218 8.73 4.72 21.31
N TYR A 219 8.62 4.25 20.07
CA TYR A 219 8.32 2.85 19.71
C TYR A 219 6.99 2.32 20.27
N GLY A 220 6.00 3.22 20.44
CA GLY A 220 4.66 2.87 20.91
C GLY A 220 4.51 2.84 22.41
N GLU A 221 5.50 3.29 23.20
CA GLU A 221 5.32 3.45 24.64
C GLU A 221 4.27 4.53 24.92
N THR A 222 4.29 5.62 24.14
CA THR A 222 3.20 6.59 24.12
C THR A 222 2.68 6.80 22.72
N TRP A 223 1.36 6.90 22.59
CA TRP A 223 0.68 7.31 21.37
C TRP A 223 0.10 8.69 21.56
N LYS A 224 0.22 9.54 20.55
CA LYS A 224 -0.20 10.94 20.58
C LYS A 224 -1.09 11.24 19.37
N ASN A 225 -1.97 12.22 19.49
CA ASN A 225 -2.66 12.81 18.35
C ASN A 225 -1.74 13.81 17.63
N ILE A 226 -2.26 14.49 16.60
CA ILE A 226 -1.48 15.47 15.79
C ILE A 226 -1.01 16.66 16.64
N ASP A 227 -1.73 17.03 17.70
CA ASP A 227 -1.40 18.14 18.59
C ASP A 227 -0.49 17.71 19.75
N ASN A 228 0.16 16.54 19.63
CA ASN A 228 1.04 15.92 20.64
C ASN A 228 0.35 15.58 21.98
N LYS A 229 -0.97 15.56 22.03
CA LYS A 229 -1.70 15.10 23.20
C LYS A 229 -1.60 13.59 23.34
N VAL A 230 -1.18 13.11 24.50
CA VAL A 230 -1.06 11.66 24.79
C VAL A 230 -2.45 11.04 24.81
N LEU A 231 -2.59 9.92 24.11
CA LEU A 231 -3.82 9.15 23.98
C LEU A 231 -3.78 7.94 24.90
N THR A 232 -4.91 7.60 25.46
CA THR A 232 -5.08 6.32 26.17
C THR A 232 -5.38 5.21 25.17
N THR A 233 -4.50 4.22 25.07
CA THR A 233 -4.70 3.04 24.23
C THR A 233 -5.14 1.83 25.03
N PRO A 234 -5.95 0.90 24.44
CA PRO A 234 -6.47 0.96 23.08
C PRO A 234 -7.57 2.01 22.90
N LEU A 235 -7.60 2.62 21.70
CA LEU A 235 -8.67 3.52 21.31
C LEU A 235 -9.96 2.70 21.08
N THR A 236 -10.99 2.97 21.84
CA THR A 236 -12.27 2.23 21.80
C THR A 236 -13.47 3.13 21.55
N ASP A 237 -13.29 4.45 21.70
CA ASP A 237 -14.33 5.45 21.45
C ASP A 237 -14.19 6.02 20.04
N ILE A 238 -15.29 6.01 19.30
CA ILE A 238 -15.37 6.56 17.93
C ILE A 238 -15.09 8.07 17.93
N HIS A 239 -15.46 8.78 18.99
CA HIS A 239 -15.25 10.23 19.12
C HIS A 239 -14.02 10.58 19.96
N CYS A 240 -12.98 9.74 19.92
CA CYS A 240 -11.72 9.97 20.64
C CYS A 240 -10.90 11.12 20.03
N GLU A 241 -9.89 11.56 20.77
CA GLU A 241 -9.01 12.68 20.39
C GLU A 241 -8.05 12.39 19.20
N ALA A 242 -8.06 11.17 18.69
CA ALA A 242 -7.39 10.80 17.45
C ALA A 242 -8.22 11.15 16.20
N LEU A 243 -9.49 11.52 16.35
CA LEU A 243 -10.42 11.78 15.26
C LEU A 243 -10.01 13.03 14.48
N VAL A 244 -9.71 12.86 13.19
CA VAL A 244 -9.40 13.94 12.24
C VAL A 244 -10.68 14.50 11.62
N LYS A 245 -11.55 13.61 11.14
CA LYS A 245 -12.81 13.97 10.50
C LYS A 245 -13.84 12.87 10.70
N GLU A 246 -15.00 13.28 11.14
CA GLU A 246 -16.19 12.45 11.25
C GLU A 246 -16.96 12.52 9.92
N TYR A 247 -17.20 11.36 9.29
CA TYR A 247 -17.94 11.21 8.04
C TYR A 247 -19.20 10.35 8.18
N GLU A 248 -19.34 9.63 9.29
CA GLU A 248 -20.47 8.71 9.51
C GLU A 248 -21.81 9.43 9.51
N SER A 249 -21.90 10.57 10.19
CA SER A 249 -23.12 11.39 10.23
C SER A 249 -23.46 11.99 8.87
N GLU A 250 -22.45 12.23 8.03
CA GLU A 250 -22.63 12.66 6.64
C GLU A 250 -23.01 11.49 5.70
N LYS A 251 -23.09 10.25 6.22
CA LYS A 251 -23.32 9.02 5.44
C LYS A 251 -22.30 8.85 4.31
N LYS A 252 -21.05 9.21 4.57
CA LYS A 252 -19.93 9.08 3.64
C LYS A 252 -18.97 8.00 4.08
N LEU A 253 -18.36 7.33 3.12
CA LEU A 253 -17.32 6.32 3.30
C LEU A 253 -15.98 6.90 2.87
N VAL A 254 -14.91 6.39 3.50
CA VAL A 254 -13.54 6.83 3.30
C VAL A 254 -12.65 5.64 2.95
N TYR A 255 -11.91 5.76 1.87
CA TYR A 255 -10.92 4.77 1.45
C TYR A 255 -9.54 5.42 1.41
N LEU A 256 -8.70 5.08 2.38
CA LEU A 256 -7.32 5.56 2.47
C LEU A 256 -6.49 4.97 1.33
N LYS A 257 -5.65 5.79 0.68
CA LYS A 257 -4.84 5.43 -0.48
C LYS A 257 -3.33 5.47 -0.19
N ASP A 258 -2.84 6.55 0.36
CA ASP A 258 -1.43 6.70 0.73
C ASP A 258 -1.29 7.73 1.86
N ILE A 259 -0.13 7.71 2.53
CA ILE A 259 0.29 8.72 3.48
C ILE A 259 1.75 9.08 3.23
N ASN A 260 2.04 10.36 3.20
CA ASN A 260 3.36 10.95 3.08
C ASN A 260 3.49 12.13 4.04
N PHE A 261 4.59 12.85 3.98
CA PHE A 261 4.85 14.00 4.84
C PHE A 261 5.36 15.17 3.99
N ASP A 262 4.98 16.38 4.37
CA ASP A 262 5.59 17.59 3.80
C ASP A 262 7.04 17.77 4.31
N THR A 263 7.70 18.83 3.86
CA THR A 263 9.09 19.12 4.23
C THR A 263 9.29 19.44 5.71
N GLN A 264 8.21 19.75 6.42
CA GLN A 264 8.20 20.01 7.86
C GLN A 264 7.81 18.77 8.67
N GLY A 265 7.46 17.67 7.99
CA GLY A 265 7.03 16.44 8.62
C GLY A 265 5.54 16.41 8.98
N ASN A 266 4.74 17.34 8.47
CA ASN A 266 3.29 17.27 8.63
C ASN A 266 2.70 16.19 7.73
N PRO A 267 1.68 15.46 8.17
CA PRO A 267 1.09 14.39 7.37
C PRO A 267 0.33 14.96 6.17
N VAL A 268 0.49 14.25 5.05
CA VAL A 268 -0.25 14.46 3.80
C VAL A 268 -0.88 13.13 3.42
N ILE A 269 -2.21 13.07 3.48
CA ILE A 269 -2.99 11.86 3.33
C ILE A 269 -3.75 11.91 2.00
N LEU A 270 -3.63 10.88 1.19
CA LEU A 270 -4.43 10.66 0.00
C LEU A 270 -5.57 9.71 0.33
N ALA A 271 -6.80 10.10 0.06
CA ALA A 271 -7.99 9.31 0.34
C ALA A 271 -9.04 9.49 -0.76
N MET A 272 -10.05 8.64 -0.72
CA MET A 272 -11.25 8.78 -1.54
C MET A 272 -12.48 8.82 -0.65
N ILE A 273 -13.38 9.73 -0.94
CA ILE A 273 -14.69 9.84 -0.31
C ILE A 273 -15.77 9.38 -1.29
N THR A 274 -16.70 8.59 -0.80
CA THR A 274 -17.80 8.02 -1.61
C THR A 274 -19.07 7.88 -0.76
N ARG A 275 -20.21 7.70 -1.41
CA ARG A 275 -21.51 7.50 -0.75
C ARG A 275 -21.82 6.04 -0.48
N ASP A 276 -21.26 5.11 -1.27
CA ASP A 276 -21.52 3.69 -1.14
C ASP A 276 -20.24 2.88 -1.42
N TYR A 277 -20.19 1.67 -0.90
CA TYR A 277 -19.09 0.72 -1.11
C TYR A 277 -19.28 -0.17 -2.35
N LEU A 278 -20.50 -0.25 -2.88
CA LEU A 278 -20.78 -1.06 -4.07
C LEU A 278 -20.20 -0.42 -5.34
N PRO A 279 -19.74 -1.23 -6.30
CA PRO A 279 -19.46 -0.73 -7.64
C PRO A 279 -20.71 -0.11 -8.26
N GLY A 280 -20.53 0.82 -9.22
CA GLY A 280 -21.62 1.47 -9.92
C GLY A 280 -22.01 2.83 -9.34
N PRO A 281 -23.07 3.45 -9.88
CA PRO A 281 -23.36 4.87 -9.68
C PRO A 281 -23.83 5.24 -8.27
N THR A 282 -24.26 4.28 -7.44
CA THR A 282 -24.76 4.56 -6.08
C THR A 282 -23.69 5.19 -5.18
N GLY A 283 -22.41 4.93 -5.46
CA GLY A 283 -21.29 5.51 -4.73
C GLY A 283 -20.89 6.90 -5.18
N ASP A 284 -21.38 7.38 -6.31
CA ASP A 284 -20.96 8.66 -6.89
C ASP A 284 -21.45 9.89 -6.08
N PRO A 285 -20.66 10.96 -6.07
CA PRO A 285 -19.31 11.09 -6.64
C PRO A 285 -18.27 10.33 -5.81
N ARG A 286 -17.26 9.77 -6.49
CA ARG A 286 -16.07 9.18 -5.87
C ARG A 286 -14.93 10.18 -5.98
N GLU A 287 -14.75 10.94 -4.93
CA GLU A 287 -13.83 12.08 -4.91
C GLU A 287 -12.48 11.67 -4.31
N TRP A 288 -11.41 11.80 -5.10
CA TRP A 288 -10.06 11.78 -4.58
C TRP A 288 -9.79 13.09 -3.86
N ILE A 289 -9.33 12.99 -2.62
CA ILE A 289 -9.03 14.14 -1.77
C ILE A 289 -7.62 14.02 -1.18
N VAL A 290 -7.01 15.17 -0.95
CA VAL A 290 -5.80 15.29 -0.13
C VAL A 290 -6.15 15.98 1.17
N ILE A 291 -5.68 15.41 2.26
CA ILE A 291 -5.86 15.90 3.63
C ILE A 291 -4.48 16.24 4.17
N SER A 292 -4.27 17.48 4.53
CA SER A 292 -2.98 17.97 5.04
C SER A 292 -3.16 18.80 6.29
N ARG A 293 -2.12 18.88 7.11
CA ARG A 293 -2.10 19.77 8.28
C ARG A 293 -1.56 21.13 7.87
N LYS A 294 -2.34 22.18 8.16
CA LYS A 294 -1.93 23.56 7.97
C LYS A 294 -2.07 24.30 9.30
N GLU A 295 -0.96 24.76 9.82
CA GLU A 295 -0.92 25.35 11.15
C GLU A 295 -1.60 24.38 12.16
N ASP A 296 -2.68 24.83 12.82
CA ASP A 296 -3.41 24.04 13.82
C ASP A 296 -4.72 23.44 13.27
N SER A 297 -4.89 23.35 11.96
CA SER A 297 -6.12 22.84 11.35
C SER A 297 -5.87 21.84 10.23
N TRP A 298 -6.85 20.96 9.99
CA TRP A 298 -6.85 20.07 8.83
C TRP A 298 -7.46 20.73 7.61
N SER A 299 -6.77 20.66 6.50
CA SER A 299 -7.23 21.11 5.18
C SER A 299 -7.63 19.91 4.33
N PHE A 300 -8.72 20.07 3.58
CA PHE A 300 -9.27 19.04 2.70
C PHE A 300 -9.41 19.62 1.31
N SER A 301 -8.71 19.06 0.33
CA SER A 301 -8.77 19.52 -1.06
C SER A 301 -9.18 18.40 -2.00
N LYS A 302 -10.07 18.70 -2.94
CA LYS A 302 -10.47 17.77 -4.00
C LYS A 302 -9.42 17.78 -5.11
N VAL A 303 -9.04 16.57 -5.56
CA VAL A 303 -8.15 16.36 -6.71
C VAL A 303 -8.97 16.13 -7.97
N CYS A 304 -9.74 15.08 -7.99
CA CYS A 304 -10.56 14.64 -9.13
C CYS A 304 -11.64 13.65 -8.69
N GLU A 305 -12.35 13.08 -9.63
CA GLU A 305 -13.27 11.97 -9.43
C GLU A 305 -12.81 10.75 -10.24
N SER A 306 -13.17 9.55 -9.80
CA SER A 306 -12.98 8.31 -10.54
C SER A 306 -14.18 7.37 -10.35
N HIS A 307 -14.08 6.13 -10.86
CA HIS A 307 -15.25 5.26 -10.98
C HIS A 307 -15.29 4.11 -9.98
N HIS A 308 -14.23 3.89 -9.18
CA HIS A 308 -14.16 2.75 -8.28
C HIS A 308 -13.50 3.08 -6.93
N ASN A 309 -14.00 2.49 -5.82
CA ASN A 309 -13.53 2.80 -4.47
C ASN A 309 -12.16 2.21 -4.15
N TYR A 310 -11.84 1.07 -4.74
CA TYR A 310 -10.67 0.27 -4.36
C TYR A 310 -9.44 0.53 -5.21
N ASP A 311 -9.49 1.51 -6.10
CA ASP A 311 -8.31 2.00 -6.80
C ASP A 311 -7.30 2.55 -5.82
N MET A 312 -6.02 2.30 -6.06
CA MET A 312 -4.92 2.78 -5.25
C MET A 312 -4.05 3.71 -6.05
N GLY A 313 -3.72 4.83 -5.43
CA GLY A 313 -2.76 5.80 -5.93
C GLY A 313 -1.70 6.11 -4.89
N SER A 314 -0.70 6.86 -5.28
CA SER A 314 0.41 7.25 -4.42
C SER A 314 0.63 8.76 -4.48
N ILE A 315 1.03 9.34 -3.34
CA ILE A 315 1.34 10.76 -3.22
C ILE A 315 2.84 10.96 -2.96
N TYR A 316 3.44 11.89 -3.68
CA TYR A 316 4.87 12.22 -3.65
C TYR A 316 5.03 13.67 -3.24
N ILE A 317 5.99 13.94 -2.36
CA ILE A 317 6.30 15.30 -1.91
C ILE A 317 7.71 15.65 -2.39
N GLU A 318 7.80 16.59 -3.29
CA GLU A 318 9.03 17.06 -3.89
C GLU A 318 9.26 18.56 -3.59
N GLY A 319 9.63 18.84 -2.34
CA GLY A 319 9.67 20.20 -1.86
C GLY A 319 8.29 20.84 -1.87
N ASP A 320 8.12 21.94 -2.59
CA ASP A 320 6.85 22.66 -2.71
C ASP A 320 5.91 22.04 -3.75
N THR A 321 6.40 21.11 -4.58
CA THR A 321 5.58 20.42 -5.57
C THR A 321 5.12 19.08 -5.02
N TRP A 322 3.81 18.89 -4.95
CA TRP A 322 3.20 17.62 -4.57
C TRP A 322 2.64 16.94 -5.81
N LEU A 323 2.86 15.62 -5.90
CA LEU A 323 2.44 14.83 -7.06
C LEU A 323 1.54 13.67 -6.63
N ILE A 324 0.55 13.35 -7.45
CA ILE A 324 -0.25 12.12 -7.32
C ILE A 324 -0.12 11.34 -8.62
N ILE A 325 0.17 10.05 -8.50
CA ILE A 325 0.15 9.10 -9.61
C ILE A 325 -0.89 8.05 -9.27
N ALA A 326 -1.97 8.01 -10.05
CA ALA A 326 -3.14 7.20 -9.72
C ALA A 326 -3.95 6.83 -10.98
N PRO A 327 -4.74 5.73 -10.93
CA PRO A 327 -5.62 5.33 -12.03
C PRO A 327 -6.93 6.13 -12.01
N THR A 328 -6.82 7.43 -12.26
CA THR A 328 -7.95 8.38 -12.24
C THR A 328 -8.58 8.59 -13.60
N GLY A 329 -7.88 8.22 -14.67
CA GLY A 329 -8.41 8.26 -16.03
C GLY A 329 -9.34 7.09 -16.34
N GLU A 330 -10.34 7.32 -17.20
CA GLU A 330 -11.20 6.26 -17.67
C GLU A 330 -10.41 5.21 -18.45
N GLY A 331 -10.49 3.96 -18.05
CA GLY A 331 -9.83 2.86 -18.70
C GLY A 331 -10.73 2.10 -19.68
N PRO A 332 -10.19 1.12 -20.41
CA PRO A 332 -10.95 0.35 -21.40
C PRO A 332 -12.11 -0.48 -20.79
N GLN A 333 -12.03 -0.85 -19.51
CA GLN A 333 -13.13 -1.49 -18.80
C GLN A 333 -13.80 -0.47 -17.89
N ILE A 334 -14.70 0.31 -18.49
CA ILE A 334 -15.37 1.47 -17.89
C ILE A 334 -16.12 1.08 -16.62
N GLY A 335 -15.99 1.90 -15.57
CA GLY A 335 -16.68 1.70 -14.29
C GLY A 335 -16.18 0.53 -13.45
N ARG A 336 -15.10 -0.11 -13.86
CA ARG A 336 -14.44 -1.20 -13.12
C ARG A 336 -13.24 -0.67 -12.32
N THR A 337 -12.67 -1.53 -11.49
CA THR A 337 -11.42 -1.23 -10.78
C THR A 337 -10.33 -0.85 -11.76
N GLY A 338 -9.60 0.22 -11.45
CA GLY A 338 -8.51 0.70 -12.29
C GLY A 338 -8.97 1.60 -13.43
N GLY A 339 -8.03 1.94 -14.28
CA GLY A 339 -8.23 2.84 -15.40
C GLY A 339 -6.92 3.19 -16.09
N GLU A 340 -6.86 4.34 -16.70
CA GLU A 340 -5.60 4.92 -17.17
C GLU A 340 -4.90 5.67 -16.03
N ILE A 341 -3.59 5.54 -15.97
CA ILE A 341 -2.78 6.23 -14.97
C ILE A 341 -2.59 7.68 -15.37
N GLU A 342 -2.86 8.58 -14.45
CA GLU A 342 -2.67 10.03 -14.61
C GLU A 342 -1.70 10.58 -13.57
N LEU A 343 -0.99 11.64 -13.94
CA LEU A 343 -0.16 12.46 -13.07
C LEU A 343 -0.86 13.77 -12.76
N TRP A 344 -1.06 14.02 -11.48
CA TRP A 344 -1.59 15.27 -10.94
C TRP A 344 -0.52 16.00 -10.14
N SER A 345 -0.53 17.33 -10.17
CA SER A 345 0.39 18.15 -9.34
C SER A 345 -0.32 19.29 -8.65
N SER A 346 0.28 19.69 -7.54
CA SER A 346 -0.02 20.90 -6.78
C SER A 346 1.28 21.64 -6.51
N THR A 347 1.26 22.98 -6.68
CA THR A 347 2.39 23.87 -6.35
C THR A 347 2.03 24.87 -5.23
N ASP A 348 0.91 24.64 -4.57
CA ASP A 348 0.37 25.44 -3.47
C ASP A 348 0.12 24.61 -2.20
N HIS A 349 0.99 23.62 -1.98
CA HIS A 349 0.93 22.70 -0.83
C HIS A 349 -0.42 21.94 -0.73
N GLY A 350 -0.92 21.49 -1.88
CA GLY A 350 -2.11 20.65 -1.97
C GLY A 350 -3.45 21.39 -1.89
N GLU A 351 -3.47 22.71 -2.07
CA GLU A 351 -4.74 23.45 -2.10
C GLU A 351 -5.49 23.23 -3.41
N THR A 352 -4.76 23.31 -4.52
CA THR A 352 -5.32 23.07 -5.85
C THR A 352 -4.51 22.02 -6.61
N TRP A 353 -5.17 21.29 -7.49
CA TRP A 353 -4.59 20.19 -8.24
C TRP A 353 -4.87 20.34 -9.72
N LEU A 354 -3.84 20.11 -10.54
CA LEU A 354 -3.91 20.13 -11.99
C LEU A 354 -3.45 18.78 -12.54
N LYS A 355 -4.19 18.26 -13.52
CA LYS A 355 -3.73 17.11 -14.31
C LYS A 355 -2.62 17.56 -15.26
N ASN A 356 -1.45 16.94 -15.14
CA ASN A 356 -0.28 17.28 -15.93
C ASN A 356 -0.11 16.37 -17.14
N LEU A 357 -0.39 15.06 -16.96
CA LEU A 357 -0.02 14.07 -17.95
C LEU A 357 -0.92 12.82 -17.84
N ASP A 358 -1.33 12.32 -18.98
CA ASP A 358 -1.78 10.95 -19.13
C ASP A 358 -0.54 10.04 -19.18
N VAL A 359 -0.25 9.38 -18.07
CA VAL A 359 0.91 8.47 -17.96
C VAL A 359 0.71 7.29 -18.89
N THR A 360 -0.46 6.64 -18.80
CA THR A 360 -0.90 5.62 -19.75
C THR A 360 -2.07 6.11 -20.59
N SER A 361 -2.22 5.56 -21.79
CA SER A 361 -3.35 5.83 -22.68
C SER A 361 -3.52 4.70 -23.68
N GLY A 362 -4.76 4.36 -24.02
CA GLY A 362 -5.06 3.29 -24.95
C GLY A 362 -4.61 1.90 -24.46
N SER A 363 -4.62 1.71 -23.15
CA SER A 363 -4.27 0.42 -22.52
C SER A 363 -5.24 -0.67 -22.98
N ARG A 364 -4.74 -1.91 -23.05
CA ARG A 364 -5.60 -3.08 -23.31
C ARG A 364 -6.50 -3.40 -22.12
N TRP A 365 -5.96 -3.27 -20.91
CA TRP A 365 -6.58 -3.57 -19.64
C TRP A 365 -6.49 -2.37 -18.71
N ASN A 366 -7.39 -2.30 -17.73
CA ASN A 366 -7.30 -1.31 -16.67
C ASN A 366 -6.00 -1.48 -15.88
N ASN A 367 -5.33 -0.35 -15.61
CA ASN A 367 -4.19 -0.27 -14.71
C ASN A 367 -4.70 0.03 -13.30
N SER A 368 -4.08 -0.56 -12.27
CA SER A 368 -4.51 -0.35 -10.90
C SER A 368 -3.39 -0.46 -9.88
N TYR A 369 -3.67 -0.04 -8.66
CA TYR A 369 -2.79 -0.19 -7.50
C TYR A 369 -1.40 0.38 -7.74
N VAL A 370 -1.35 1.69 -8.05
CA VAL A 370 -0.09 2.43 -8.15
C VAL A 370 0.59 2.49 -6.79
N ARG A 371 1.84 2.05 -6.73
CA ARG A 371 2.64 2.01 -5.51
C ARG A 371 3.85 2.93 -5.61
N ARG A 372 4.18 3.54 -4.50
CA ARG A 372 5.38 4.35 -4.31
C ARG A 372 6.43 3.54 -3.54
N PRO A 373 7.63 3.32 -4.09
CA PRO A 373 8.74 2.79 -3.31
C PRO A 373 9.11 3.75 -2.16
N ILE A 374 9.52 3.21 -1.04
CA ILE A 374 10.20 4.02 -0.03
C ILE A 374 11.51 4.54 -0.63
N ASN A 375 11.81 5.84 -0.46
CA ASN A 375 12.95 6.53 -1.06
C ASN A 375 13.01 6.40 -2.59
N ALA A 376 11.87 6.47 -3.27
CA ALA A 376 11.74 6.19 -4.70
C ALA A 376 12.87 6.79 -5.55
N GLY A 377 13.60 5.93 -6.26
CA GLY A 377 14.67 6.32 -7.18
C GLY A 377 14.13 6.89 -8.49
N ASN A 378 14.93 7.73 -9.16
CA ASN A 378 14.50 8.44 -10.37
C ASN A 378 14.02 7.53 -11.51
N ASP A 379 14.64 6.35 -11.68
CA ASP A 379 14.34 5.44 -12.79
C ASP A 379 13.27 4.39 -12.44
N PHE A 380 12.90 4.26 -11.15
CA PHE A 380 11.85 3.38 -10.67
C PHE A 380 11.04 4.14 -9.61
N TYR A 381 10.18 5.03 -10.07
CA TYR A 381 9.54 6.02 -9.21
C TYR A 381 8.15 5.62 -8.74
N ALA A 382 7.34 5.09 -9.65
CA ALA A 382 6.04 4.50 -9.37
C ALA A 382 5.90 3.19 -10.16
N TYR A 383 5.13 2.24 -9.64
CA TYR A 383 4.86 0.99 -10.32
C TYR A 383 3.44 0.50 -10.05
N TRP A 384 2.89 -0.25 -10.99
CA TRP A 384 1.50 -0.71 -10.97
C TRP A 384 1.33 -2.01 -11.76
N THR A 385 0.12 -2.55 -11.74
CA THR A 385 -0.26 -3.72 -12.51
C THR A 385 -1.48 -3.44 -13.39
N ASP A 386 -1.59 -4.16 -14.49
CA ASP A 386 -2.76 -4.18 -15.34
C ASP A 386 -3.55 -5.49 -15.18
N GLY A 387 -4.70 -5.58 -15.80
CA GLY A 387 -5.48 -6.79 -15.96
C GLY A 387 -6.95 -6.53 -16.27
N ASP A 388 -7.65 -7.59 -16.66
CA ASP A 388 -9.09 -7.54 -16.91
C ASP A 388 -9.86 -7.62 -15.58
N PRO A 389 -10.57 -6.56 -15.15
CA PRO A 389 -11.28 -6.58 -13.88
C PRO A 389 -12.51 -7.47 -13.86
N ASP A 390 -13.01 -7.92 -14.99
CA ASP A 390 -14.21 -8.74 -15.10
C ASP A 390 -13.92 -10.25 -15.14
N GLN A 391 -12.66 -10.65 -15.41
CA GLN A 391 -12.27 -12.06 -15.47
C GLN A 391 -10.83 -12.27 -14.99
N ILE A 392 -10.47 -13.52 -14.70
CA ILE A 392 -9.10 -13.88 -14.41
C ILE A 392 -8.28 -13.69 -15.68
N SER A 393 -7.26 -12.85 -15.62
CA SER A 393 -6.40 -12.52 -16.75
C SER A 393 -4.92 -12.52 -16.38
N GLU A 394 -4.06 -12.55 -17.37
CA GLU A 394 -2.67 -12.16 -17.18
C GLU A 394 -2.60 -10.73 -16.65
N SER A 395 -1.61 -10.48 -15.81
CA SER A 395 -1.33 -9.17 -15.22
C SER A 395 0.16 -8.90 -15.33
N HIS A 396 0.52 -7.76 -15.90
CA HIS A 396 1.89 -7.31 -16.05
C HIS A 396 2.21 -6.28 -14.97
N LEU A 397 3.48 -6.13 -14.67
CA LEU A 397 3.98 -5.14 -13.74
C LEU A 397 4.74 -4.07 -14.51
N TYR A 398 4.29 -2.84 -14.40
CA TYR A 398 4.84 -1.65 -15.05
C TYR A 398 5.49 -0.74 -14.03
N PHE A 399 6.46 0.04 -14.48
CA PHE A 399 7.01 1.13 -13.70
C PHE A 399 7.38 2.33 -14.58
N THR A 400 7.54 3.48 -13.96
CA THR A 400 7.86 4.74 -14.62
C THR A 400 9.02 5.46 -13.93
N ASN A 401 9.69 6.33 -14.68
CA ASN A 401 10.65 7.29 -14.12
C ASN A 401 9.92 8.45 -13.41
N ARG A 402 10.70 9.28 -12.69
CA ARG A 402 10.18 10.40 -11.88
C ARG A 402 9.28 11.37 -12.66
N GLY A 403 9.61 11.69 -13.91
CA GLY A 403 8.80 12.58 -14.75
C GLY A 403 7.60 11.90 -15.41
N CYS A 404 7.43 10.59 -15.25
CA CYS A 404 6.36 9.80 -15.88
C CYS A 404 6.35 9.83 -17.42
N GLU A 405 7.47 10.22 -18.06
CA GLU A 405 7.55 10.25 -19.54
C GLU A 405 7.95 8.89 -20.13
N LYS A 406 8.51 8.01 -19.32
CA LYS A 406 9.02 6.71 -19.75
C LYS A 406 8.35 5.60 -18.94
N ILE A 407 7.80 4.63 -19.64
CA ILE A 407 7.17 3.46 -19.02
C ILE A 407 7.87 2.21 -19.48
N TRP A 408 8.15 1.32 -18.55
CA TRP A 408 8.69 -0.01 -18.77
C TRP A 408 7.74 -1.07 -18.24
N VAL A 409 7.71 -2.20 -18.94
CA VAL A 409 7.09 -3.43 -18.45
C VAL A 409 8.16 -4.40 -17.98
N LEU A 410 7.96 -4.97 -16.79
CA LEU A 410 8.85 -6.02 -16.29
C LEU A 410 8.68 -7.30 -17.10
N PRO A 411 9.78 -8.04 -17.33
CA PRO A 411 9.71 -9.28 -18.08
C PRO A 411 8.71 -10.27 -17.49
N TYR A 412 7.72 -10.70 -18.25
CA TYR A 412 6.68 -11.63 -17.79
C TYR A 412 7.22 -13.07 -17.67
N ARG A 413 8.07 -13.48 -18.65
CA ARG A 413 8.76 -14.78 -18.65
C ARG A 413 10.23 -14.56 -18.91
N MET A 414 11.05 -14.87 -17.93
CA MET A 414 12.50 -14.71 -18.03
C MET A 414 13.18 -16.02 -18.40
N LYS A 415 13.89 -16.02 -19.54
CA LYS A 415 14.75 -17.13 -19.97
C LYS A 415 16.18 -16.99 -19.44
N LYS A 416 16.61 -15.76 -19.14
CA LYS A 416 17.93 -15.41 -18.63
C LYS A 416 17.85 -15.02 -17.17
N ASP A 417 18.93 -15.17 -16.44
CA ASP A 417 19.02 -14.79 -15.03
C ASP A 417 18.85 -13.28 -14.82
N TYR A 418 19.23 -12.48 -15.83
CA TYR A 418 19.05 -11.02 -15.84
C TYR A 418 18.49 -10.57 -17.20
N GLN A 419 17.55 -9.63 -17.15
CA GLN A 419 16.95 -9.06 -18.35
C GLN A 419 16.65 -7.57 -18.16
N ARG A 420 16.76 -6.79 -19.23
CA ARG A 420 16.28 -5.40 -19.24
C ARG A 420 14.77 -5.39 -19.38
N PRO A 421 14.04 -4.58 -18.57
CA PRO A 421 12.65 -4.27 -18.83
C PRO A 421 12.46 -3.68 -20.23
N GLU A 422 11.35 -4.00 -20.85
CA GLU A 422 10.99 -3.45 -22.15
C GLU A 422 10.39 -2.05 -21.96
N ARG A 423 10.91 -1.07 -22.70
CA ARG A 423 10.35 0.26 -22.74
C ARG A 423 9.17 0.31 -23.70
N ILE A 424 7.99 0.72 -23.23
CA ILE A 424 6.75 0.80 -24.02
C ILE A 424 6.30 2.23 -24.32
N LYS A 425 6.86 3.23 -23.61
CA LYS A 425 6.65 4.67 -23.85
C LYS A 425 7.93 5.47 -23.64
#